data_7fe263a320572adf2e4e6551a0415b62
#
_entry.id   7fe263a320572adf2e4e6551a0415b62
#
_cell.length_a   1.000
_cell.length_b   1.000
_cell.length_c   1.000
_cell.angle_alpha   90.00
_cell.angle_beta   90.00
_cell.angle_gamma   90.00
#
_symmetry.space_group_name_H-M   'P 1'
#
loop_
_entity.id
_entity.type
_entity.pdbx_description
1 polymer ?
#
loop_
_entity_poly.entity_id
_entity_poly.type
_entity_poly.pdbx_seq_one_letter_code
_entity_poly.pdbx_strand_id
1 'polypeptide(L)'
;RYRPDVIFNMVEQFANSPGNENRITSFLELQGVPLTGCGSTGITLCKDKVISKKILSYHNVRVPEFVVQQPGKLIGMRSGMNFPLIVKPAREEASYGISLKSVVNNEAELVNRVCFVHERFKQEALVEEFIEGREVYVGVMGNDRLQCLPAREMIWGSDVPTHARFASYKVKWDEEYRYR
;
A
#
# COMPACT_ATOMS: atom_id res chain seq x y z
N ARG A 1 9.72 -21.43 31.78
CA ARG A 1 9.76 -20.82 30.44
C ARG A 1 8.31 -20.57 30.04
N TYR A 2 7.89 -19.31 29.96
CA TYR A 2 6.52 -18.97 29.57
C TYR A 2 6.30 -19.37 28.10
N ARG A 3 5.25 -20.13 27.81
CA ARG A 3 4.83 -20.51 26.47
C ARG A 3 3.38 -20.07 26.29
N PRO A 4 3.13 -19.00 25.53
CA PRO A 4 1.77 -18.50 25.32
C PRO A 4 0.98 -19.45 24.41
N ASP A 5 -0.35 -19.45 24.52
CA ASP A 5 -1.26 -20.18 23.62
C ASP A 5 -1.41 -19.45 22.28
N VAL A 6 -1.27 -18.15 22.27
CA VAL A 6 -1.35 -17.29 21.07
C VAL A 6 -0.48 -16.04 21.23
N ILE A 7 0.08 -15.60 20.13
CA ILE A 7 0.84 -14.33 20.03
C ILE A 7 -0.05 -13.30 19.33
N PHE A 8 -0.38 -12.21 20.04
CA PHE A 8 -1.03 -11.05 19.43
C PHE A 8 0.05 -10.18 18.77
N ASN A 9 0.23 -10.34 17.46
CA ASN A 9 1.30 -9.67 16.72
C ASN A 9 0.89 -8.25 16.35
N MET A 10 1.60 -7.26 16.89
CA MET A 10 1.43 -5.83 16.60
C MET A 10 2.73 -5.22 16.01
N VAL A 11 3.62 -6.05 15.51
CA VAL A 11 4.90 -5.58 14.95
C VAL A 11 4.66 -4.99 13.57
N GLU A 12 5.00 -3.73 13.37
CA GLU A 12 4.99 -3.05 12.08
C GLU A 12 6.41 -2.75 11.56
N GLN A 13 7.38 -2.74 12.47
CA GLN A 13 8.79 -2.53 12.14
C GLN A 13 9.70 -3.11 13.22
N PHE A 14 10.96 -3.36 12.86
CA PHE A 14 11.99 -3.76 13.80
C PHE A 14 13.32 -3.10 13.45
N ALA A 15 14.06 -2.63 14.45
CA ALA A 15 15.33 -1.92 14.29
C ALA A 15 15.21 -0.71 13.32
N ASN A 16 14.15 0.09 13.47
CA ASN A 16 13.82 1.25 12.64
C ASN A 16 13.70 0.92 11.13
N SER A 17 13.39 -0.32 10.79
CA SER A 17 13.19 -0.76 9.42
C SER A 17 11.85 -1.47 9.26
N PRO A 18 10.91 -0.89 8.50
CA PRO A 18 9.65 -1.56 8.13
C PRO A 18 9.88 -2.86 7.37
N GLY A 19 10.97 -2.97 6.61
CA GLY A 19 11.35 -4.19 5.89
C GLY A 19 11.69 -5.39 6.77
N ASN A 20 11.79 -5.21 8.10
CA ASN A 20 12.08 -6.29 9.04
C ASN A 20 10.82 -6.91 9.66
N GLU A 21 9.63 -6.39 9.40
CA GLU A 21 8.36 -6.91 9.94
C GLU A 21 8.16 -8.40 9.61
N ASN A 22 8.32 -8.77 8.33
CA ASN A 22 8.18 -10.15 7.89
C ASN A 22 9.21 -11.09 8.53
N ARG A 23 10.42 -10.60 8.85
CA ARG A 23 11.48 -11.39 9.51
C ARG A 23 11.12 -11.69 10.95
N ILE A 24 10.57 -10.71 11.68
CA ILE A 24 10.05 -10.94 13.04
C ILE A 24 8.88 -11.92 12.99
N THR A 25 7.96 -11.75 12.05
CA THR A 25 6.83 -12.68 11.90
C THR A 25 7.34 -14.09 11.59
N SER A 26 8.30 -14.26 10.68
CA SER A 26 8.94 -15.56 10.41
C SER A 26 9.56 -16.17 11.66
N PHE A 27 10.27 -15.36 12.46
CA PHE A 27 10.85 -15.83 13.71
C PHE A 27 9.77 -16.31 14.70
N LEU A 28 8.66 -15.61 14.80
CA LEU A 28 7.53 -16.00 15.66
C LEU A 28 6.86 -17.29 15.15
N GLU A 29 6.69 -17.44 13.84
CA GLU A 29 6.17 -18.67 13.22
C GLU A 29 7.04 -19.89 13.57
N LEU A 30 8.36 -19.73 13.58
CA LEU A 30 9.29 -20.81 13.97
C LEU A 30 9.15 -21.27 15.42
N GLN A 31 8.52 -20.47 16.29
CA GLN A 31 8.25 -20.87 17.66
C GLN A 31 7.10 -21.88 17.76
N GLY A 32 6.35 -22.09 16.69
CA GLY A 32 5.23 -23.02 16.65
C GLY A 32 4.04 -22.60 17.53
N VAL A 33 3.93 -21.30 17.80
CA VAL A 33 2.79 -20.71 18.55
C VAL A 33 1.92 -19.95 17.55
N PRO A 34 0.59 -20.16 17.56
CA PRO A 34 -0.32 -19.38 16.72
C PRO A 34 -0.13 -17.88 16.92
N LEU A 35 -0.18 -17.11 15.83
CA LEU A 35 -0.08 -15.65 15.88
C LEU A 35 -1.23 -14.99 15.13
N THR A 36 -1.62 -13.80 15.55
CA THR A 36 -2.63 -13.01 14.85
C THR A 36 -2.03 -12.28 13.66
N GLY A 37 -2.85 -11.96 12.67
CA GLY A 37 -2.44 -11.27 11.44
C GLY A 37 -2.02 -12.23 10.32
N CYS A 38 -1.44 -11.68 9.28
CA CYS A 38 -0.92 -12.47 8.17
C CYS A 38 0.40 -13.17 8.54
N GLY A 39 0.62 -14.34 7.98
CA GLY A 39 1.93 -14.99 8.03
C GLY A 39 3.00 -14.21 7.25
N SER A 40 4.26 -14.52 7.50
CA SER A 40 5.42 -13.81 6.92
C SER A 40 5.41 -13.77 5.39
N THR A 41 4.95 -14.83 4.74
CA THR A 41 4.79 -14.88 3.28
C THR A 41 3.73 -13.90 2.82
N GLY A 42 2.57 -13.85 3.49
CA GLY A 42 1.49 -12.90 3.18
C GLY A 42 1.96 -11.46 3.33
N ILE A 43 2.65 -11.15 4.44
CA ILE A 43 3.23 -9.81 4.67
C ILE A 43 4.20 -9.45 3.55
N THR A 44 5.11 -10.35 3.17
CA THR A 44 6.10 -10.10 2.10
C THR A 44 5.42 -9.78 0.77
N LEU A 45 4.41 -10.54 0.39
CA LEU A 45 3.68 -10.35 -0.86
C LEU A 45 2.85 -9.05 -0.86
N CYS A 46 2.14 -8.78 0.22
CA CYS A 46 1.26 -7.60 0.32
C CYS A 46 2.06 -6.30 0.44
N LYS A 47 3.23 -6.34 1.04
CA LYS A 47 4.09 -5.18 1.23
C LYS A 47 4.67 -4.66 -0.09
N ASP A 48 4.93 -5.52 -1.05
CA ASP A 48 5.37 -5.14 -2.40
C ASP A 48 4.17 -4.98 -3.34
N LYS A 49 3.76 -3.71 -3.55
CA LYS A 49 2.62 -3.37 -4.42
C LYS A 49 2.79 -3.85 -5.86
N VAL A 50 4.04 -3.91 -6.34
CA VAL A 50 4.35 -4.36 -7.70
C VAL A 50 4.14 -5.86 -7.84
N ILE A 51 4.62 -6.64 -6.87
CA ILE A 51 4.42 -8.09 -6.85
C ILE A 51 2.94 -8.41 -6.68
N SER A 52 2.25 -7.77 -5.72
CA SER A 52 0.81 -7.94 -5.50
C SER A 52 0.01 -7.72 -6.79
N LYS A 53 0.27 -6.62 -7.51
CA LYS A 53 -0.41 -6.32 -8.78
C LYS A 53 -0.15 -7.36 -9.85
N LYS A 54 1.09 -7.83 -9.99
CA LYS A 54 1.44 -8.89 -10.96
C LYS A 54 0.71 -10.20 -10.66
N ILE A 55 0.63 -10.59 -9.38
CA ILE A 55 -0.09 -11.78 -8.95
C ILE A 55 -1.58 -11.63 -9.24
N LEU A 56 -2.19 -10.51 -8.84
CA LEU A 56 -3.61 -10.24 -9.08
C LEU A 56 -3.93 -10.23 -10.57
N SER A 57 -3.10 -9.60 -11.40
CA SER A 57 -3.27 -9.58 -12.86
C SER A 57 -3.18 -10.98 -13.47
N TYR A 58 -2.28 -11.81 -13.00
CA TYR A 58 -2.17 -13.21 -13.45
C TYR A 58 -3.44 -14.01 -13.17
N HIS A 59 -4.09 -13.75 -12.04
CA HIS A 59 -5.37 -14.37 -11.67
C HIS A 59 -6.59 -13.64 -12.23
N ASN A 60 -6.43 -12.77 -13.23
CA ASN A 60 -7.51 -11.99 -13.85
C ASN A 60 -8.27 -11.09 -12.88
N VAL A 61 -7.67 -10.73 -11.75
CA VAL A 61 -8.20 -9.69 -10.87
C VAL A 61 -7.78 -8.34 -11.44
N ARG A 62 -8.77 -7.50 -11.74
CA ARG A 62 -8.54 -6.20 -12.35
C ARG A 62 -7.75 -5.28 -11.42
N VAL A 63 -6.66 -4.74 -11.92
CA VAL A 63 -5.83 -3.72 -11.25
C VAL A 63 -5.66 -2.52 -12.19
N PRO A 64 -5.44 -1.30 -11.67
CA PRO A 64 -5.07 -0.15 -12.51
C PRO A 64 -3.83 -0.45 -13.35
N GLU A 65 -3.79 0.03 -14.59
CA GLU A 65 -2.59 -0.03 -15.42
C GLU A 65 -1.43 0.66 -14.69
N PHE A 66 -0.25 0.08 -14.77
CA PHE A 66 0.89 0.58 -14.01
C PHE A 66 2.23 0.39 -14.70
N VAL A 67 3.18 1.20 -14.30
CA VAL A 67 4.60 1.07 -14.65
C VAL A 67 5.47 1.28 -13.41
N VAL A 68 6.59 0.60 -13.36
CA VAL A 68 7.57 0.71 -12.27
C VAL A 68 8.74 1.56 -12.74
N GLN A 69 8.97 2.66 -12.04
CA GLN A 69 10.08 3.57 -12.32
C GLN A 69 11.27 3.23 -11.42
N GLN A 70 12.33 2.76 -12.04
CA GLN A 70 13.57 2.38 -11.37
C GLN A 70 14.44 3.61 -11.11
N PRO A 71 15.08 3.75 -9.93
CA PRO A 71 16.07 4.78 -9.70
C PRO A 71 17.17 4.77 -10.77
N GLY A 72 17.52 5.97 -11.27
CA GLY A 72 18.57 6.13 -12.29
C GLY A 72 18.17 5.70 -13.71
N LYS A 73 16.92 5.35 -13.95
CA LYS A 73 16.38 5.08 -15.30
C LYS A 73 15.56 6.27 -15.81
N LEU A 74 15.40 6.32 -17.13
CA LEU A 74 14.54 7.33 -17.76
C LEU A 74 13.11 7.14 -17.26
N ILE A 75 12.51 8.23 -16.79
CA ILE A 75 11.12 8.24 -16.33
C ILE A 75 10.19 8.35 -17.54
N GLY A 76 9.19 7.50 -17.59
CA GLY A 76 8.24 7.51 -18.69
C GLY A 76 6.95 6.77 -18.35
N MET A 77 5.98 6.91 -19.24
CA MET A 77 4.70 6.21 -19.15
C MET A 77 4.69 4.99 -20.09
N ARG A 78 3.91 4.00 -19.73
CA ARG A 78 3.57 2.92 -20.66
C ARG A 78 2.56 3.42 -21.71
N SER A 79 2.65 2.91 -22.92
CA SER A 79 1.64 3.19 -23.95
C SER A 79 0.23 2.85 -23.48
N GLY A 80 -0.71 3.76 -23.66
CA GLY A 80 -2.09 3.62 -23.21
C GLY A 80 -2.43 4.20 -21.84
N MET A 81 -1.44 4.55 -21.02
CA MET A 81 -1.68 5.24 -19.75
C MET A 81 -1.99 6.73 -20.01
N ASN A 82 -2.98 7.25 -19.30
CA ASN A 82 -3.42 8.64 -19.38
C ASN A 82 -3.41 9.30 -18.00
N PHE A 83 -3.20 10.60 -17.96
CA PHE A 83 -3.39 11.39 -16.75
C PHE A 83 -4.88 11.51 -16.38
N PRO A 84 -5.23 11.63 -15.07
CA PRO A 84 -4.31 11.69 -13.95
C PRO A 84 -3.72 10.33 -13.56
N LEU A 85 -2.47 10.34 -13.08
CA LEU A 85 -1.79 9.17 -12.55
C LEU A 85 -1.53 9.37 -11.05
N ILE A 86 -1.31 8.27 -10.33
CA ILE A 86 -0.85 8.33 -8.94
C ILE A 86 0.51 7.66 -8.79
N VAL A 87 1.43 8.36 -8.10
CA VAL A 87 2.79 7.89 -7.86
C VAL A 87 2.95 7.51 -6.39
N LYS A 88 3.36 6.27 -6.15
CA LYS A 88 3.49 5.68 -4.81
C LYS A 88 4.88 5.06 -4.63
N PRO A 89 5.45 5.05 -3.42
CA PRO A 89 6.57 4.16 -3.12
C PRO A 89 6.13 2.69 -3.27
N ALA A 90 6.97 1.86 -3.89
CA ALA A 90 6.60 0.47 -4.21
C ALA A 90 6.36 -0.39 -2.95
N ARG A 91 7.12 -0.15 -1.86
CA ARG A 91 7.18 -1.02 -0.68
C ARG A 91 6.78 -0.35 0.64
N GLU A 92 6.20 0.85 0.60
CA GLU A 92 5.65 1.49 1.80
C GLU A 92 4.20 1.09 2.03
N GLU A 93 3.77 1.10 3.28
CA GLU A 93 2.41 0.77 3.71
C GLU A 93 1.73 1.96 4.39
N ALA A 94 0.51 1.74 4.86
CA ALA A 94 -0.26 2.70 5.65
C ALA A 94 -0.35 4.12 5.03
N SER A 95 -0.32 4.21 3.71
CA SER A 95 -0.27 5.45 2.94
C SER A 95 0.99 6.29 3.14
N TYR A 96 2.05 5.70 3.73
CA TYR A 96 3.31 6.43 3.90
C TYR A 96 3.88 6.85 2.53
N GLY A 97 4.20 8.12 2.42
CA GLY A 97 4.64 8.73 1.16
C GLY A 97 3.51 9.05 0.16
N ILE A 98 2.24 8.92 0.53
CA ILE A 98 1.08 9.26 -0.31
C ILE A 98 0.43 10.55 0.20
N SER A 99 0.31 11.52 -0.66
CA SER A 99 -0.30 12.83 -0.40
C SER A 99 -1.07 13.31 -1.63
N LEU A 100 -1.73 14.45 -1.56
CA LEU A 100 -2.38 15.05 -2.74
C LEU A 100 -1.39 15.26 -3.91
N LYS A 101 -0.12 15.56 -3.61
CA LYS A 101 0.96 15.66 -4.61
C LYS A 101 1.34 14.31 -5.25
N SER A 102 0.78 13.21 -4.78
CA SER A 102 1.00 11.89 -5.40
C SER A 102 0.15 11.70 -6.65
N VAL A 103 -0.96 12.42 -6.78
CA VAL A 103 -1.76 12.50 -8.00
C VAL A 103 -1.11 13.54 -8.90
N VAL A 104 -0.79 13.16 -10.12
CA VAL A 104 -0.06 13.96 -11.11
C VAL A 104 -0.88 14.08 -12.38
N ASN A 105 -0.86 15.25 -13.02
CA ASN A 105 -1.72 15.58 -14.14
C ASN A 105 -0.93 15.86 -15.45
N ASN A 106 0.39 15.84 -15.37
CA ASN A 106 1.27 16.06 -16.51
C ASN A 106 2.66 15.45 -16.27
N GLU A 107 3.47 15.42 -17.32
CA GLU A 107 4.81 14.81 -17.29
C GLU A 107 5.75 15.50 -16.29
N ALA A 108 5.70 16.82 -16.17
CA ALA A 108 6.56 17.53 -15.23
C ALA A 108 6.26 17.16 -13.77
N GLU A 109 4.98 17.06 -13.42
CA GLU A 109 4.55 16.60 -12.09
C GLU A 109 4.95 15.13 -11.88
N LEU A 110 4.80 14.27 -12.90
CA LEU A 110 5.21 12.88 -12.86
C LEU A 110 6.69 12.74 -12.54
N VAL A 111 7.55 13.41 -13.31
CA VAL A 111 9.02 13.39 -13.10
C VAL A 111 9.37 13.85 -11.70
N ASN A 112 8.84 14.99 -11.26
CA ASN A 112 9.10 15.54 -9.94
C ASN A 112 8.67 14.57 -8.82
N ARG A 113 7.51 13.92 -8.99
CA ARG A 113 7.00 13.02 -7.97
C ARG A 113 7.76 11.69 -7.91
N VAL A 114 8.18 11.16 -9.07
CA VAL A 114 9.03 9.96 -9.14
C VAL A 114 10.39 10.24 -8.50
N CYS A 115 11.02 11.37 -8.83
CA CYS A 115 12.30 11.79 -8.21
C CYS A 115 12.16 11.89 -6.69
N PHE A 116 11.10 12.51 -6.19
CA PHE A 116 10.82 12.57 -4.75
C PHE A 116 10.77 11.18 -4.10
N VAL A 117 10.10 10.20 -4.73
CA VAL A 117 10.05 8.84 -4.21
C VAL A 117 11.43 8.21 -4.19
N HIS A 118 12.19 8.33 -5.27
CA HIS A 118 13.54 7.78 -5.37
C HIS A 118 14.49 8.39 -4.32
N GLU A 119 14.45 9.68 -4.13
CA GLU A 119 15.32 10.38 -3.19
C GLU A 119 14.96 10.14 -1.74
N ARG A 120 13.67 10.18 -1.42
CA ARG A 120 13.18 10.11 -0.04
C ARG A 120 13.13 8.68 0.49
N PHE A 121 12.69 7.74 -0.34
CA PHE A 121 12.42 6.35 0.07
C PHE A 121 13.49 5.36 -0.40
N LYS A 122 14.40 5.78 -1.29
CA LYS A 122 15.49 4.92 -1.82
C LYS A 122 14.99 3.60 -2.42
N GLN A 123 13.85 3.66 -3.10
CA GLN A 123 13.20 2.52 -3.72
C GLN A 123 12.52 2.91 -5.04
N GLU A 124 11.99 1.92 -5.76
CA GLU A 124 11.23 2.17 -6.98
C GLU A 124 9.95 2.94 -6.68
N ALA A 125 9.52 3.72 -7.67
CA ALA A 125 8.22 4.36 -7.69
C ALA A 125 7.24 3.54 -8.55
N LEU A 126 6.09 3.22 -7.99
CA LEU A 126 4.95 2.68 -8.72
C LEU A 126 4.13 3.85 -9.25
N VAL A 127 3.99 3.92 -10.56
CA VAL A 127 3.11 4.87 -11.26
C VAL A 127 1.93 4.10 -11.80
N GLU A 128 0.72 4.50 -11.46
CA GLU A 128 -0.49 3.81 -11.89
C GLU A 128 -1.62 4.80 -12.21
N GLU A 129 -2.62 4.36 -12.95
CA GLU A 129 -3.84 5.13 -13.19
C GLU A 129 -4.47 5.54 -11.86
N PHE A 130 -4.85 6.82 -11.77
CA PHE A 130 -5.65 7.28 -10.65
C PHE A 130 -7.12 6.96 -10.88
N ILE A 131 -7.64 6.03 -10.11
CA ILE A 131 -9.06 5.62 -10.22
C ILE A 131 -9.90 6.50 -9.28
N GLU A 132 -10.73 7.34 -9.87
CA GLU A 132 -11.77 8.05 -9.12
C GLU A 132 -12.91 7.10 -8.78
N GLY A 133 -13.36 7.12 -7.53
CA GLY A 133 -14.45 6.24 -7.12
C GLY A 133 -14.57 6.12 -5.60
N ARG A 134 -15.32 5.11 -5.19
CA ARG A 134 -15.49 4.77 -3.77
C ARG A 134 -14.31 3.93 -3.28
N GLU A 135 -13.81 4.27 -2.10
CA GLU A 135 -12.78 3.46 -1.43
C GLU A 135 -13.43 2.51 -0.44
N VAL A 136 -13.29 1.22 -0.68
CA VAL A 136 -13.96 0.15 0.07
C VAL A 136 -12.92 -0.76 0.70
N TYR A 137 -13.14 -1.13 1.95
CA TYR A 137 -12.32 -2.05 2.73
C TYR A 137 -13.09 -3.32 3.02
N VAL A 138 -12.47 -4.47 2.75
CA VAL A 138 -13.03 -5.79 3.07
C VAL A 138 -12.00 -6.56 3.87
N GLY A 139 -12.36 -6.90 5.12
CA GLY A 139 -11.55 -7.79 5.94
C GLY A 139 -11.79 -9.25 5.56
N VAL A 140 -10.72 -10.04 5.60
CA VAL A 140 -10.81 -11.49 5.38
C VAL A 140 -10.10 -12.20 6.51
N MET A 141 -10.74 -13.22 7.09
CA MET A 141 -10.18 -14.06 8.15
C MET A 141 -10.19 -15.52 7.73
N GLY A 142 -9.27 -16.29 8.30
CA GLY A 142 -9.17 -17.74 8.12
C GLY A 142 -7.94 -18.16 7.33
N ASN A 143 -7.68 -19.47 7.33
CA ASN A 143 -6.62 -20.12 6.58
C ASN A 143 -7.22 -21.01 5.49
N ASP A 144 -7.70 -22.20 5.86
CA ASP A 144 -8.31 -23.14 4.91
C ASP A 144 -9.73 -22.75 4.50
N ARG A 145 -10.46 -22.12 5.40
CA ARG A 145 -11.80 -21.56 5.15
C ARG A 145 -11.79 -20.07 5.39
N LEU A 146 -11.89 -19.34 4.30
CA LEU A 146 -11.90 -17.88 4.35
C LEU A 146 -13.30 -17.34 4.65
N GLN A 147 -13.37 -16.39 5.56
CA GLN A 147 -14.56 -15.63 5.89
C GLN A 147 -14.34 -14.15 5.52
N CYS A 148 -15.15 -13.63 4.61
CA CYS A 148 -15.20 -12.22 4.31
C CYS A 148 -16.05 -11.49 5.34
N LEU A 149 -15.52 -10.42 5.91
CA LEU A 149 -16.24 -9.51 6.78
C LEU A 149 -17.07 -8.52 5.95
N PRO A 150 -18.09 -7.88 6.54
CA PRO A 150 -18.85 -6.84 5.85
C PRO A 150 -17.94 -5.75 5.29
N ALA A 151 -18.20 -5.37 4.04
CA ALA A 151 -17.48 -4.27 3.40
C ALA A 151 -17.77 -2.94 4.12
N ARG A 152 -16.74 -2.11 4.27
CA ARG A 152 -16.82 -0.77 4.83
C ARG A 152 -16.36 0.22 3.79
N GLU A 153 -17.06 1.32 3.64
CA GLU A 153 -16.73 2.40 2.72
C GLU A 153 -16.16 3.59 3.48
N MET A 154 -15.15 4.23 2.90
CA MET A 154 -14.68 5.52 3.39
C MET A 154 -15.62 6.62 2.88
N ILE A 155 -16.27 7.30 3.81
CA ILE A 155 -17.20 8.39 3.49
C ILE A 155 -16.45 9.71 3.60
N TRP A 156 -16.61 10.56 2.59
CA TRP A 156 -15.98 11.86 2.50
C TRP A 156 -17.00 12.97 2.77
N GLY A 157 -16.56 14.02 3.42
CA GLY A 157 -17.36 15.24 3.56
C GLY A 157 -17.72 15.84 2.19
N SER A 158 -18.84 16.54 2.12
CA SER A 158 -19.32 17.15 0.88
C SER A 158 -18.38 18.24 0.33
N ASP A 159 -17.56 18.82 1.20
CA ASP A 159 -16.56 19.84 0.92
C ASP A 159 -15.23 19.27 0.35
N VAL A 160 -15.02 17.95 0.44
CA VAL A 160 -13.82 17.31 -0.09
C VAL A 160 -13.94 17.13 -1.60
N PRO A 161 -13.06 17.78 -2.41
CA PRO A 161 -13.07 17.61 -3.86
C PRO A 161 -12.83 16.16 -4.29
N THR A 162 -13.44 15.73 -5.39
CA THR A 162 -13.38 14.33 -5.86
C THR A 162 -11.93 13.84 -6.04
N HIS A 163 -11.05 14.65 -6.62
CA HIS A 163 -9.65 14.31 -6.82
C HIS A 163 -8.83 14.17 -5.52
N ALA A 164 -9.39 14.62 -4.38
CA ALA A 164 -8.76 14.51 -3.05
C ALA A 164 -9.35 13.35 -2.22
N ARG A 165 -10.35 12.64 -2.75
CA ARG A 165 -11.06 11.55 -2.06
C ARG A 165 -10.31 10.23 -2.16
N PHE A 166 -9.17 10.14 -1.49
CA PHE A 166 -8.42 8.89 -1.33
C PHE A 166 -7.66 8.88 0.00
N ALA A 167 -7.40 7.67 0.52
CA ALA A 167 -6.73 7.47 1.80
C ALA A 167 -5.26 7.89 1.77
N SER A 168 -4.99 9.19 1.75
CA SER A 168 -3.65 9.75 1.90
C SER A 168 -3.11 9.57 3.32
N TYR A 169 -1.82 9.85 3.53
CA TYR A 169 -1.22 9.81 4.86
C TYR A 169 -1.96 10.71 5.86
N LYS A 170 -2.29 11.94 5.46
CA LYS A 170 -3.05 12.87 6.31
C LYS A 170 -4.41 12.32 6.75
N VAL A 171 -5.15 11.73 5.81
CA VAL A 171 -6.46 11.14 6.10
C VAL A 171 -6.38 10.04 7.15
N LYS A 172 -5.29 9.27 7.17
CA LYS A 172 -5.13 8.16 8.10
C LYS A 172 -4.58 8.57 9.47
N TRP A 173 -3.67 9.55 9.51
CA TRP A 173 -2.82 9.78 10.66
C TRP A 173 -2.90 11.19 11.26
N ASP A 174 -3.52 12.16 10.58
CA ASP A 174 -3.72 13.51 11.07
C ASP A 174 -5.12 13.60 11.68
N GLU A 175 -5.20 13.64 13.00
CA GLU A 175 -6.47 13.67 13.75
C GLU A 175 -7.28 14.93 13.43
N GLU A 176 -6.64 16.10 13.31
CA GLU A 176 -7.34 17.34 12.97
C GLU A 176 -7.95 17.30 11.57
N TYR A 177 -7.26 16.65 10.64
CA TYR A 177 -7.74 16.49 9.27
C TYR A 177 -8.87 15.46 9.17
N ARG A 178 -8.88 14.48 10.04
CA ARG A 178 -9.81 13.34 10.05
C ARG A 178 -11.22 13.71 10.47
N TYR A 179 -11.36 14.75 11.29
CA TYR A 179 -12.65 15.21 11.86
C TYR A 179 -13.18 16.49 11.21
N ARG A 180 -12.58 16.93 10.11
CA ARG A 180 -13.09 17.99 9.24
C ARG A 180 -13.89 17.39 8.08
#